data_7449658f3f02f83fdcd7f3976c26ad0c
#
_entry.id   7449658f3f02f83fdcd7f3976c26ad0c
#
_cell.length_a   1.000
_cell.length_b   1.000
_cell.length_c   1.000
_cell.angle_alpha   90.00
_cell.angle_beta   90.00
_cell.angle_gamma   90.00
#
_symmetry.space_group_name_H-M   'P 1'
#
loop_
_entity.id
_entity.type
_entity.pdbx_description
1 polymer ?
#
loop_
_entity_poly.entity_id
_entity_poly.type
_entity_poly.pdbx_seq_one_letter_code
_entity_poly.pdbx_strand_id
1 'polypeptide(L)'
;DYWGKVETEDATPRSSDGQLLFLMEMVSKMKSTKDSAIGSRIASVHNGSSLFTGDAGSGESNIRRFIIENDMLDTIIQLPNNLFYNTGITTYIWLLTNAKPEARRGRVQLIDANLLFRKLRKNLGDKNCEFAPEHIDQIIDAYAAFESVERQLDTSGDPTGIAIQIFDNTDF
;
A
#
# COMPACT_ATOMS: atom_id res chain seq x y z
N ASP A 1 -25.13 -9.90 0.45
CA ASP A 1 -24.48 -9.00 -0.48
C ASP A 1 -23.22 -8.46 0.16
N TYR A 2 -22.08 -8.55 -0.50
CA TYR A 2 -20.78 -8.16 0.07
C TYR A 2 -20.76 -6.68 0.49
N TRP A 3 -21.43 -5.85 -0.30
CA TRP A 3 -21.64 -4.43 -0.04
C TRP A 3 -22.67 -4.14 1.06
N GLY A 4 -23.46 -5.11 1.48
CA GLY A 4 -24.53 -4.97 2.43
C GLY A 4 -24.11 -4.51 3.84
N LYS A 5 -22.85 -4.58 4.20
CA LYS A 5 -22.33 -4.07 5.47
C LYS A 5 -21.80 -2.63 5.38
N VAL A 6 -21.67 -2.11 4.19
CA VAL A 6 -21.31 -0.71 3.92
C VAL A 6 -22.57 0.08 3.51
N GLU A 7 -23.72 -0.54 3.57
CA GLU A 7 -25.00 -0.11 3.01
C GLU A 7 -25.53 1.23 3.51
N THR A 8 -25.04 1.72 4.61
CA THR A 8 -25.49 3.02 5.15
C THR A 8 -24.63 4.18 4.69
N GLU A 9 -23.54 3.93 3.97
CA GLU A 9 -22.59 4.95 3.58
C GLU A 9 -22.23 4.84 2.11
N ASP A 10 -22.09 5.99 1.46
CA ASP A 10 -21.65 6.04 0.07
C ASP A 10 -20.22 5.53 -0.05
N ALA A 11 -20.04 4.39 -0.71
CA ALA A 11 -18.74 3.80 -1.05
C ALA A 11 -18.41 3.97 -2.54
N THR A 12 -19.07 4.92 -3.23
CA THR A 12 -18.83 5.19 -4.64
C THR A 12 -17.76 6.27 -4.78
N PRO A 13 -16.56 5.93 -5.26
CA PRO A 13 -15.54 6.92 -5.53
C PRO A 13 -15.95 7.80 -6.72
N ARG A 14 -15.30 8.93 -6.88
CA ARG A 14 -15.54 9.83 -8.01
C ARG A 14 -15.34 9.11 -9.35
N SER A 15 -16.12 9.50 -10.36
CA SER A 15 -16.12 8.85 -11.69
C SER A 15 -14.79 8.95 -12.44
N SER A 16 -13.92 9.89 -12.08
CA SER A 16 -12.60 10.07 -12.70
C SER A 16 -11.50 9.17 -12.15
N ASP A 17 -11.75 8.43 -11.04
CA ASP A 17 -10.75 7.59 -10.39
C ASP A 17 -11.36 6.31 -9.83
N GLY A 18 -11.26 5.23 -10.60
CA GLY A 18 -11.82 3.91 -10.27
C GLY A 18 -10.86 2.99 -9.50
N GLN A 19 -9.67 3.42 -9.09
CA GLN A 19 -8.66 2.54 -8.48
C GLN A 19 -9.20 1.75 -7.30
N LEU A 20 -9.89 2.42 -6.39
CA LEU A 20 -10.43 1.78 -5.19
C LEU A 20 -11.59 0.82 -5.52
N LEU A 21 -12.32 1.02 -6.62
CA LEU A 21 -13.32 0.04 -7.09
C LEU A 21 -12.64 -1.26 -7.54
N PHE A 22 -11.55 -1.18 -8.29
CA PHE A 22 -10.79 -2.38 -8.66
C PHE A 22 -10.23 -3.10 -7.43
N LEU A 23 -9.75 -2.35 -6.42
CA LEU A 23 -9.31 -2.92 -5.17
C LEU A 23 -10.46 -3.65 -4.45
N MET A 24 -11.64 -3.04 -4.39
CA MET A 24 -12.83 -3.64 -3.78
C MET A 24 -13.34 -4.84 -4.56
N GLU A 25 -13.24 -4.84 -5.90
CA GLU A 25 -13.56 -6.02 -6.69
C GLU A 25 -12.62 -7.19 -6.35
N MET A 26 -11.32 -6.95 -6.19
CA MET A 26 -10.39 -7.97 -5.71
C MET A 26 -10.73 -8.45 -4.30
N VAL A 27 -11.06 -7.54 -3.39
CA VAL A 27 -11.50 -7.88 -2.02
C VAL A 27 -12.75 -8.76 -2.07
N SER A 28 -13.71 -8.48 -2.96
CA SER A 28 -14.93 -9.30 -3.12
C SER A 28 -14.67 -10.74 -3.56
N LYS A 29 -13.50 -11.01 -4.16
CA LYS A 29 -13.08 -12.36 -4.60
C LYS A 29 -12.22 -13.08 -3.57
N MET A 30 -11.89 -12.47 -2.44
CA MET A 30 -11.15 -13.14 -1.38
C MET A 30 -11.92 -14.36 -0.85
N LYS A 31 -11.24 -15.48 -0.74
CA LYS A 31 -11.80 -16.68 -0.10
C LYS A 31 -11.93 -16.46 1.40
N SER A 32 -13.04 -16.90 1.96
CA SER A 32 -13.23 -16.91 3.40
C SER A 32 -12.14 -17.72 4.10
N THR A 33 -11.72 -17.29 5.28
CA THR A 33 -10.84 -18.07 6.15
C THR A 33 -11.47 -19.37 6.66
N LYS A 34 -12.81 -19.51 6.53
CA LYS A 34 -13.53 -20.77 6.76
C LYS A 34 -13.25 -21.81 5.66
N ASP A 35 -13.04 -21.33 4.42
CA ASP A 35 -12.82 -22.17 3.26
C ASP A 35 -11.33 -22.41 2.98
N SER A 36 -10.46 -21.54 3.52
CA SER A 36 -9.00 -21.61 3.36
C SER A 36 -8.30 -21.10 4.61
N ALA A 37 -7.56 -21.98 5.28
CA ALA A 37 -6.84 -21.63 6.53
C ALA A 37 -5.82 -20.49 6.35
N ILE A 38 -5.29 -20.31 5.14
CA ILE A 38 -4.34 -19.23 4.80
C ILE A 38 -5.03 -17.97 4.30
N GLY A 39 -6.37 -18.00 4.12
CA GLY A 39 -7.13 -16.88 3.55
C GLY A 39 -6.71 -16.51 2.14
N SER A 40 -6.80 -15.22 1.85
CA SER A 40 -6.41 -14.63 0.56
C SER A 40 -5.48 -13.43 0.77
N ARG A 41 -4.68 -13.15 -0.24
CA ARG A 41 -3.79 -11.98 -0.27
C ARG A 41 -3.97 -11.23 -1.58
N ILE A 42 -3.87 -9.91 -1.50
CA ILE A 42 -3.91 -9.00 -2.65
C ILE A 42 -2.63 -8.18 -2.61
N ALA A 43 -1.99 -7.99 -3.77
CA ALA A 43 -0.97 -6.99 -3.99
C ALA A 43 -1.39 -6.15 -5.20
N SER A 44 -1.57 -4.85 -5.02
CA SER A 44 -2.02 -3.94 -6.07
C SER A 44 -1.22 -2.65 -6.07
N VAL A 45 -0.90 -2.15 -7.27
CA VAL A 45 -0.17 -0.89 -7.44
C VAL A 45 -1.16 0.24 -7.71
N HIS A 46 -1.04 1.30 -6.94
CA HIS A 46 -1.89 2.48 -7.01
C HIS A 46 -1.05 3.76 -7.13
N ASN A 47 -1.65 4.82 -7.62
CA ASN A 47 -1.10 6.17 -7.47
C ASN A 47 -1.52 6.78 -6.12
N GLY A 48 -1.00 7.98 -5.81
CA GLY A 48 -1.26 8.65 -4.54
C GLY A 48 -2.73 9.01 -4.29
N SER A 49 -3.56 9.15 -5.33
CA SER A 49 -4.98 9.51 -5.15
C SER A 49 -5.74 8.45 -4.34
N SER A 50 -5.34 7.19 -4.40
CA SER A 50 -5.93 6.13 -3.59
C SER A 50 -5.79 6.37 -2.08
N LEU A 51 -4.75 7.09 -1.66
CA LEU A 51 -4.46 7.40 -0.25
C LEU A 51 -5.06 8.75 0.18
N PHE A 52 -4.96 9.77 -0.67
CA PHE A 52 -5.15 11.16 -0.27
C PHE A 52 -6.44 11.81 -0.80
N THR A 53 -7.16 11.15 -1.71
CA THR A 53 -8.38 11.68 -2.29
C THR A 53 -9.61 11.32 -1.47
N GLY A 54 -10.55 12.23 -1.46
CA GLY A 54 -11.84 12.10 -0.79
C GLY A 54 -11.84 12.68 0.63
N ASP A 55 -12.78 13.57 0.88
CA ASP A 55 -13.02 14.10 2.22
C ASP A 55 -13.60 13.02 3.13
N ALA A 56 -13.57 13.25 4.44
CA ALA A 56 -14.16 12.34 5.42
C ALA A 56 -15.66 12.08 5.10
N GLY A 57 -16.04 10.81 5.03
CA GLY A 57 -17.39 10.39 4.65
C GLY A 57 -17.65 10.32 3.14
N SER A 58 -16.67 10.64 2.28
CA SER A 58 -16.78 10.40 0.84
C SER A 58 -16.62 8.93 0.49
N GLY A 59 -16.95 8.56 -0.75
CA GLY A 59 -16.83 7.18 -1.22
C GLY A 59 -15.45 6.60 -1.06
N GLU A 60 -14.39 7.35 -1.41
CA GLU A 60 -13.00 6.92 -1.27
C GLU A 60 -12.61 6.74 0.21
N SER A 61 -13.01 7.67 1.07
CA SER A 61 -12.78 7.61 2.50
C SER A 61 -13.47 6.38 3.13
N ASN A 62 -14.72 6.15 2.76
CA ASN A 62 -15.49 5.02 3.26
C ASN A 62 -14.91 3.66 2.82
N ILE A 63 -14.36 3.57 1.60
CA ILE A 63 -13.67 2.36 1.14
C ILE A 63 -12.41 2.12 1.99
N ARG A 64 -11.59 3.15 2.20
CA ARG A 64 -10.38 3.01 3.05
C ARG A 64 -10.75 2.59 4.47
N ARG A 65 -11.75 3.25 5.06
CA ARG A 65 -12.27 2.91 6.38
C ARG A 65 -12.71 1.44 6.45
N PHE A 66 -13.49 0.98 5.47
CA PHE A 66 -13.93 -0.41 5.42
C PHE A 66 -12.76 -1.40 5.42
N ILE A 67 -11.73 -1.14 4.63
CA ILE A 67 -10.55 -2.00 4.53
C ILE A 67 -9.78 -2.04 5.86
N ILE A 68 -9.65 -0.90 6.53
CA ILE A 68 -8.91 -0.76 7.80
C ILE A 68 -9.72 -1.38 8.96
N GLU A 69 -11.00 -1.04 9.11
CA GLU A 69 -11.86 -1.55 10.18
C GLU A 69 -12.06 -3.06 10.11
N ASN A 70 -12.04 -3.64 8.91
CA ASN A 70 -12.08 -5.10 8.73
C ASN A 70 -10.69 -5.77 8.82
N ASP A 71 -9.68 -5.03 9.25
CA ASP A 71 -8.30 -5.50 9.44
C ASP A 71 -7.70 -6.18 8.20
N MET A 72 -8.06 -5.69 7.01
CA MET A 72 -7.57 -6.26 5.75
C MET A 72 -6.28 -5.61 5.26
N LEU A 73 -6.04 -4.33 5.56
CA LEU A 73 -4.83 -3.62 5.14
C LEU A 73 -3.63 -4.09 5.96
N ASP A 74 -2.68 -4.76 5.32
CA ASP A 74 -1.46 -5.28 5.96
C ASP A 74 -0.32 -4.27 5.86
N THR A 75 0.00 -3.82 4.64
CA THR A 75 1.13 -2.92 4.40
C THR A 75 0.87 -2.02 3.20
N ILE A 76 1.38 -0.79 3.28
CA ILE A 76 1.53 0.12 2.13
C ILE A 76 3.00 0.39 1.93
N ILE A 77 3.49 0.22 0.69
CA ILE A 77 4.88 0.46 0.32
C ILE A 77 4.92 1.61 -0.67
N GLN A 78 5.59 2.71 -0.31
CA GLN A 78 5.86 3.81 -1.23
C GLN A 78 7.04 3.46 -2.12
N LEU A 79 6.86 3.60 -3.42
CA LEU A 79 7.88 3.33 -4.44
C LEU A 79 8.57 4.62 -4.89
N PRO A 80 9.77 4.54 -5.50
CA PRO A 80 10.45 5.68 -6.11
C PRO A 80 9.60 6.33 -7.22
N ASN A 81 9.77 7.64 -7.38
CA ASN A 81 9.25 8.35 -8.54
C ASN A 81 9.92 7.85 -9.83
N ASN A 82 9.26 8.04 -10.95
CA ASN A 82 9.80 7.70 -12.27
C ASN A 82 10.22 6.22 -12.44
N LEU A 83 9.60 5.32 -11.67
CA LEU A 83 9.86 3.88 -11.74
C LEU A 83 9.18 3.23 -12.97
N PHE A 84 8.08 3.82 -13.47
CA PHE A 84 7.28 3.31 -14.58
C PHE A 84 7.45 4.14 -15.86
N TYR A 85 7.19 3.53 -17.02
CA TYR A 85 7.53 4.10 -18.34
C TYR A 85 6.85 5.41 -18.69
N ASN A 86 5.58 5.57 -18.36
CA ASN A 86 4.75 6.69 -18.82
C ASN A 86 4.23 7.57 -17.68
N THR A 87 4.93 7.57 -16.56
CA THR A 87 4.52 8.39 -15.41
C THR A 87 5.70 8.72 -14.51
N GLY A 88 5.81 9.98 -14.11
CA GLY A 88 6.78 10.44 -13.12
C GLY A 88 6.27 10.45 -11.68
N ILE A 89 5.00 10.06 -11.47
CA ILE A 89 4.36 10.16 -10.15
C ILE A 89 4.84 9.07 -9.18
N THR A 90 4.69 9.34 -7.90
CA THR A 90 4.85 8.33 -6.85
C THR A 90 3.75 7.29 -6.95
N THR A 91 4.13 6.03 -6.80
CA THR A 91 3.21 4.91 -6.76
C THR A 91 3.36 4.14 -5.45
N TYR A 92 2.33 3.40 -5.10
CA TYR A 92 2.23 2.68 -3.84
C TYR A 92 1.77 1.25 -4.09
N ILE A 93 2.39 0.28 -3.43
CA ILE A 93 1.87 -1.09 -3.38
C ILE A 93 1.00 -1.21 -2.14
N TRP A 94 -0.24 -1.65 -2.34
CA TRP A 94 -1.14 -2.02 -1.27
C TRP A 94 -1.13 -3.53 -1.10
N LEU A 95 -0.81 -4.00 0.09
CA LEU A 95 -0.88 -5.39 0.48
C LEU A 95 -2.07 -5.59 1.41
N LEU A 96 -3.02 -6.42 0.98
CA LEU A 96 -4.18 -6.78 1.79
C LEU A 96 -4.20 -8.28 2.05
N THR A 97 -4.74 -8.66 3.20
CA THR A 97 -5.03 -10.04 3.55
C THR A 97 -6.23 -10.11 4.48
N ASN A 98 -6.99 -11.17 4.43
CA ASN A 98 -8.04 -11.46 5.40
C ASN A 98 -7.61 -12.50 6.45
N ALA A 99 -6.31 -12.82 6.50
CA ALA A 99 -5.72 -13.78 7.44
C ALA A 99 -4.38 -13.26 7.98
N LYS A 100 -4.40 -12.08 8.65
CA LYS A 100 -3.18 -11.54 9.28
C LYS A 100 -2.65 -12.47 10.35
N PRO A 101 -1.32 -12.66 10.43
CA PRO A 101 -0.68 -13.27 11.60
C PRO A 101 -1.00 -12.48 12.88
N GLU A 102 -0.99 -13.16 14.02
CA GLU A 102 -1.27 -12.56 15.33
C GLU A 102 -0.50 -11.24 15.56
N ALA A 103 0.79 -11.26 15.25
CA ALA A 103 1.68 -10.11 15.42
C ALA A 103 1.30 -8.87 14.59
N ARG A 104 0.47 -9.02 13.55
CA ARG A 104 0.06 -7.95 12.64
C ARG A 104 -1.40 -7.52 12.78
N ARG A 105 -2.18 -8.25 13.59
CA ARG A 105 -3.60 -7.96 13.77
C ARG A 105 -3.82 -6.60 14.38
N GLY A 106 -4.80 -5.87 13.84
CA GLY A 106 -5.16 -4.52 14.26
C GLY A 106 -4.10 -3.47 13.93
N ARG A 107 -3.09 -3.81 13.09
CA ARG A 107 -1.98 -2.90 12.75
C ARG A 107 -1.73 -2.83 11.26
N VAL A 108 -1.19 -1.70 10.82
CA VAL A 108 -0.77 -1.43 9.44
C VAL A 108 0.70 -1.02 9.43
N GLN A 109 1.47 -1.58 8.52
CA GLN A 109 2.85 -1.20 8.28
C GLN A 109 2.94 -0.24 7.08
N LEU A 110 3.62 0.88 7.26
CA LEU A 110 3.96 1.80 6.18
C LEU A 110 5.46 1.71 5.91
N ILE A 111 5.83 1.40 4.67
CA ILE A 111 7.22 1.28 4.22
C ILE A 111 7.50 2.38 3.21
N ASP A 112 8.39 3.29 3.55
CA ASP A 112 8.86 4.30 2.60
C ASP A 112 10.16 3.83 1.94
N ALA A 113 10.05 3.30 0.72
CA ALA A 113 11.16 2.83 -0.11
C ALA A 113 11.49 3.80 -1.26
N ASN A 114 11.06 5.07 -1.17
CA ASN A 114 11.20 6.04 -2.28
C ASN A 114 12.66 6.35 -2.66
N LEU A 115 13.61 6.09 -1.76
CA LEU A 115 15.04 6.30 -2.00
C LEU A 115 15.79 5.01 -2.40
N LEU A 116 15.10 3.85 -2.44
CA LEU A 116 15.69 2.59 -2.88
C LEU A 116 15.61 2.46 -4.40
N PHE A 117 16.58 2.97 -5.11
CA PHE A 117 16.66 2.82 -6.57
C PHE A 117 18.08 3.00 -7.08
N ARG A 118 18.34 2.51 -8.29
CA ARG A 118 19.48 2.92 -9.08
C ARG A 118 19.01 3.68 -10.33
N LYS A 119 19.74 4.69 -10.72
CA LYS A 119 19.47 5.46 -11.94
C LYS A 119 19.78 4.64 -13.19
N LEU A 120 18.93 4.74 -14.20
CA LEU A 120 19.18 4.19 -15.51
C LEU A 120 20.26 5.02 -16.24
N ARG A 121 21.08 4.36 -17.06
CA ARG A 121 22.04 5.06 -17.94
C ARG A 121 21.34 5.89 -19.01
N LYS A 122 20.14 5.46 -19.45
CA LYS A 122 19.32 6.11 -20.45
C LYS A 122 17.87 6.00 -20.00
N ASN A 123 17.15 7.10 -20.02
CA ASN A 123 15.75 7.12 -19.68
C ASN A 123 14.91 6.35 -20.72
N LEU A 124 13.85 5.72 -20.26
CA LEU A 124 12.86 5.01 -21.06
C LEU A 124 11.52 5.73 -20.87
N GLY A 125 11.27 6.79 -21.66
CA GLY A 125 10.18 7.72 -21.39
C GLY A 125 10.41 8.44 -20.06
N ASP A 126 9.41 8.49 -19.21
CA ASP A 126 9.50 9.09 -17.87
C ASP A 126 10.29 8.22 -16.88
N LYS A 127 10.45 6.93 -17.18
CA LYS A 127 11.23 6.02 -16.34
C LYS A 127 12.72 6.36 -16.41
N ASN A 128 13.29 6.73 -15.26
CA ASN A 128 14.71 7.06 -15.11
C ASN A 128 15.43 6.23 -14.04
N CYS A 129 14.72 5.36 -13.36
CA CYS A 129 15.25 4.50 -12.30
C CYS A 129 14.66 3.09 -12.35
N GLU A 130 15.29 2.18 -11.62
CA GLU A 130 14.83 0.80 -11.44
C GLU A 130 15.24 0.27 -10.07
N PHE A 131 14.60 -0.80 -9.63
CA PHE A 131 15.08 -1.58 -8.50
C PHE A 131 16.26 -2.48 -8.93
N ALA A 132 17.30 -2.50 -8.10
CA ALA A 132 18.28 -3.56 -8.11
C ALA A 132 17.79 -4.71 -7.20
N PRO A 133 18.30 -5.95 -7.36
CA PRO A 133 17.90 -7.08 -6.50
C PRO A 133 18.01 -6.77 -5.01
N GLU A 134 19.07 -6.13 -4.59
CA GLU A 134 19.32 -5.73 -3.20
C GLU A 134 18.26 -4.77 -2.63
N HIS A 135 17.65 -3.92 -3.47
CA HIS A 135 16.54 -3.05 -3.04
C HIS A 135 15.28 -3.85 -2.78
N ILE A 136 15.03 -4.87 -3.60
CA ILE A 136 13.87 -5.76 -3.42
C ILE A 136 14.04 -6.56 -2.14
N ASP A 137 15.23 -7.11 -1.90
CA ASP A 137 15.56 -7.87 -0.69
C ASP A 137 15.36 -6.99 0.56
N GLN A 138 15.84 -5.74 0.55
CA GLN A 138 15.62 -4.79 1.66
C GLN A 138 14.13 -4.53 1.94
N ILE A 139 13.30 -4.39 0.90
CA ILE A 139 11.86 -4.21 1.07
C ILE A 139 11.21 -5.47 1.66
N ILE A 140 11.62 -6.65 1.19
CA ILE A 140 11.12 -7.94 1.70
C ILE A 140 11.52 -8.13 3.16
N ASP A 141 12.77 -7.86 3.51
CA ASP A 141 13.27 -7.95 4.88
C ASP A 141 12.54 -6.97 5.81
N ALA A 142 12.34 -5.73 5.35
CA ALA A 142 11.56 -4.72 6.07
C ALA A 142 10.11 -5.15 6.31
N TYR A 143 9.47 -5.72 5.28
CA TYR A 143 8.13 -6.28 5.41
C TYR A 143 8.07 -7.43 6.42
N ALA A 144 9.06 -8.34 6.37
CA ALA A 144 9.08 -9.53 7.22
C ALA A 144 9.40 -9.19 8.68
N ALA A 145 10.31 -8.26 8.94
CA ALA A 145 10.72 -7.85 10.28
C ALA A 145 9.56 -7.23 11.08
N PHE A 146 8.67 -6.50 10.43
CA PHE A 146 7.55 -5.80 11.06
C PHE A 146 7.99 -4.96 12.28
N GLU A 147 9.01 -4.13 12.08
CA GLU A 147 9.59 -3.25 13.08
C GLU A 147 9.65 -1.82 12.54
N SER A 148 9.42 -0.82 13.41
CA SER A 148 9.58 0.58 13.02
C SER A 148 11.06 0.93 12.91
N VAL A 149 11.41 1.60 11.80
CA VAL A 149 12.79 2.03 11.51
C VAL A 149 12.77 3.48 11.05
N GLU A 150 13.51 4.33 11.75
CA GLU A 150 13.73 5.69 11.32
C GLU A 150 14.68 5.75 10.12
N ARG A 151 14.43 6.70 9.22
CA ARG A 151 15.30 6.91 8.06
C ARG A 151 16.70 7.34 8.51
N GLN A 152 17.69 6.67 7.98
CA GLN A 152 19.09 7.03 8.23
C GLN A 152 19.50 8.24 7.40
N LEU A 153 20.52 8.93 7.87
CA LEU A 153 21.21 9.99 7.14
C LEU A 153 22.57 9.47 6.69
N ASP A 154 23.01 9.88 5.51
CA ASP A 154 24.35 9.60 5.03
C ASP A 154 25.39 10.55 5.66
N THR A 155 26.64 10.45 5.24
CA THR A 155 27.74 11.29 5.76
C THR A 155 27.60 12.78 5.42
N SER A 156 26.74 13.13 4.47
CA SER A 156 26.42 14.51 4.08
C SER A 156 25.20 15.06 4.81
N GLY A 157 24.48 14.20 5.57
CA GLY A 157 23.24 14.54 6.25
C GLY A 157 22.01 14.37 5.39
N ASP A 158 22.15 13.77 4.20
CA ASP A 158 21.01 13.50 3.30
C ASP A 158 20.28 12.19 3.70
N PRO A 159 18.94 12.16 3.59
CA PRO A 159 18.19 10.96 3.92
C PRO A 159 18.51 9.80 2.97
N THR A 160 18.71 8.61 3.51
CA THR A 160 19.04 7.40 2.76
C THR A 160 18.31 6.18 3.29
N GLY A 161 18.26 5.13 2.47
CA GLY A 161 17.68 3.85 2.85
C GLY A 161 16.15 3.86 2.94
N ILE A 162 15.64 3.05 3.84
CA ILE A 162 14.22 2.79 4.05
C ILE A 162 13.76 3.40 5.38
N ALA A 163 12.49 3.79 5.44
CA ALA A 163 11.82 4.10 6.70
C ALA A 163 10.58 3.23 6.87
N ILE A 164 10.30 2.82 8.10
CA ILE A 164 9.17 1.95 8.42
C ILE A 164 8.45 2.52 9.63
N GLN A 165 7.13 2.61 9.53
CA GLN A 165 6.26 2.99 10.63
C GLN A 165 5.14 1.96 10.76
N ILE A 166 4.74 1.68 12.00
CA ILE A 166 3.65 0.78 12.30
C ILE A 166 2.63 1.57 13.10
N PHE A 167 1.39 1.52 12.65
CA PHE A 167 0.25 2.20 13.26
C PHE A 167 -0.81 1.19 13.67
N ASP A 168 -1.54 1.48 14.72
CA ASP A 168 -2.76 0.76 15.05
C ASP A 168 -3.89 1.18 14.11
N ASN A 169 -4.82 0.27 13.81
CA ASN A 169 -5.97 0.57 12.93
C ASN A 169 -6.82 1.74 13.45
N THR A 170 -6.71 2.06 14.73
CA THR A 170 -7.41 3.18 15.40
C THR A 170 -6.74 4.53 15.18
N ASP A 171 -5.57 4.57 14.58
CA ASP A 171 -4.83 5.81 14.29
C ASP A 171 -5.25 6.46 12.95
N PHE A 172 -6.18 5.84 12.21
CA PHE A 172 -6.64 6.27 10.88
C PHE A 172 -8.06 6.84 10.87
#